data_96c0f3514b0e40d4f37f687b2d12492c
#
_entry.id   96c0f3514b0e40d4f37f687b2d12492c
#
_cell.length_a   1.000
_cell.length_b   1.000
_cell.length_c   1.000
_cell.angle_alpha   90.00
_cell.angle_beta   90.00
_cell.angle_gamma   90.00
#
_symmetry.space_group_name_H-M   'P 1'
#
loop_
_entity.id
_entity.type
_entity.pdbx_description
1 polymer ?
#
loop_
_entity_poly.entity_id
_entity_poly.type
_entity_poly.pdbx_seq_one_letter_code
_entity_poly.pdbx_strand_id
1 'polypeptide(L)'
;MRDRLLENLIKYPILFYIFYFVYTIRPPFKLMILSADKYESLFHYGLILWGLIIVGYNFLTRREIFLGKNIRFVIAWIIASVFTVISNISYITMSSVKSIILTILSMLFFLIGYPLLRDKYSDAKIFKYIFYPVLAIKLLINCISIYLYLANISIFVIKNNILDFLGIRYVGIAGNRYTPLLYGLYKDPNFTAMIGVSLIFISIYIYISNKNNLSYKEKIFIYVSVILEFIMVSFSNSRGALYSTLAVVAIILIMIILNRYRSKNIFSKSTMKRVVVILCATILLFVSYIGVQKVGFSLSQNSKFKRYIYAEQNNKFERIYPSDLEQERFSEHKSWILEYDDEENGENGGKITINKEDSGEEIGNGRLTIWKDTVKLFLKRPFFGIAPEMQKKISLEKYENLDVPSMKEGRSIHNSYLAVLLYYGVVGVLVLAIGVIRILIPLLINQAKDGYSPKSILFYGILFSLAVSFFLESIFVNIDFEQIYLMFLLGTVMEDTKLKGDN
;
A
#
# COMPACT_ATOMS: atom_id res chain seq x y z
N MET A 1 -14.71 -30.28 -20.58
CA MET A 1 -14.89 -28.95 -19.93
C MET A 1 -13.79 -28.65 -18.92
N ARG A 2 -13.49 -29.56 -17.99
CA ARG A 2 -12.44 -29.42 -16.96
C ARG A 2 -11.05 -29.15 -17.56
N ASP A 3 -10.64 -29.93 -18.57
CA ASP A 3 -9.30 -29.81 -19.18
C ASP A 3 -9.12 -28.47 -19.92
N ARG A 4 -10.17 -28.00 -20.63
CA ARG A 4 -10.16 -26.69 -21.29
C ARG A 4 -10.09 -25.52 -20.30
N LEU A 5 -10.75 -25.64 -19.13
CA LEU A 5 -10.68 -24.63 -18.09
C LEU A 5 -9.26 -24.52 -17.53
N LEU A 6 -8.66 -25.67 -17.18
CA LEU A 6 -7.30 -25.74 -16.66
C LEU A 6 -6.29 -25.19 -17.67
N GLU A 7 -6.44 -25.58 -18.95
CA GLU A 7 -5.61 -25.06 -20.04
C GLU A 7 -5.71 -23.54 -20.17
N ASN A 8 -6.92 -22.97 -20.06
CA ASN A 8 -7.12 -21.53 -20.13
C ASN A 8 -6.53 -20.79 -18.92
N LEU A 9 -6.67 -21.32 -17.69
CA LEU A 9 -6.09 -20.74 -16.49
C LEU A 9 -4.56 -20.65 -16.58
N ILE A 10 -3.93 -21.65 -17.20
CA ILE A 10 -2.48 -21.69 -17.41
C ILE A 10 -2.07 -20.81 -18.59
N LYS A 11 -2.89 -20.74 -19.64
CA LYS A 11 -2.62 -20.02 -20.88
C LYS A 11 -2.63 -18.48 -20.69
N TYR A 12 -3.44 -17.99 -19.76
CA TYR A 12 -3.63 -16.55 -19.51
C TYR A 12 -3.19 -16.11 -18.10
N PRO A 13 -1.93 -16.31 -17.70
CA PRO A 13 -1.47 -15.94 -16.37
C PRO A 13 -1.60 -14.42 -16.11
N ILE A 14 -1.58 -13.60 -17.15
CA ILE A 14 -1.72 -12.14 -17.02
C ILE A 14 -3.06 -11.73 -16.38
N LEU A 15 -4.15 -12.48 -16.64
CA LEU A 15 -5.45 -12.22 -16.02
C LEU A 15 -5.41 -12.45 -14.52
N PHE A 16 -4.66 -13.45 -14.06
CA PHE A 16 -4.44 -13.67 -12.63
C PHE A 16 -3.85 -12.42 -11.96
N TYR A 17 -2.82 -11.83 -12.55
CA TYR A 17 -2.19 -10.63 -12.01
C TYR A 17 -3.13 -9.42 -12.03
N ILE A 18 -3.91 -9.25 -13.10
CA ILE A 18 -4.93 -8.18 -13.18
C ILE A 18 -5.92 -8.32 -12.03
N PHE A 19 -6.53 -9.49 -11.87
CA PHE A 19 -7.53 -9.72 -10.82
C PHE A 19 -6.93 -9.59 -9.43
N TYR A 20 -5.68 -10.03 -9.25
CA TYR A 20 -5.02 -9.94 -7.96
C TYR A 20 -4.72 -8.47 -7.59
N PHE A 21 -4.21 -7.66 -8.53
CA PHE A 21 -3.99 -6.22 -8.30
C PHE A 21 -5.31 -5.47 -8.07
N VAL A 22 -6.36 -5.78 -8.83
CA VAL A 22 -7.69 -5.20 -8.61
C VAL A 22 -8.22 -5.55 -7.22
N TYR A 23 -8.05 -6.80 -6.80
CA TYR A 23 -8.44 -7.24 -5.46
C TYR A 23 -7.70 -6.45 -4.36
N THR A 24 -6.42 -6.17 -4.53
CA THR A 24 -5.61 -5.49 -3.50
C THR A 24 -5.90 -4.00 -3.37
N ILE A 25 -6.43 -3.35 -4.41
CA ILE A 25 -6.92 -1.97 -4.29
C ILE A 25 -8.07 -1.90 -3.27
N ARG A 26 -8.67 -3.05 -2.94
CA ARG A 26 -9.79 -3.17 -2.01
C ARG A 26 -10.85 -2.12 -2.31
N PRO A 27 -11.54 -2.23 -3.45
CA PRO A 27 -12.65 -1.34 -3.68
C PRO A 27 -13.63 -1.48 -2.51
N PRO A 28 -14.18 -0.38 -2.01
CA PRO A 28 -15.03 -0.34 -0.81
C PRO A 28 -16.38 -1.03 -1.00
N PHE A 29 -16.54 -1.85 -2.02
CA PHE A 29 -17.69 -2.73 -2.19
C PHE A 29 -17.98 -3.58 -0.95
N LYS A 30 -17.03 -3.71 -0.03
CA LYS A 30 -17.24 -4.23 1.32
C LYS A 30 -18.40 -3.59 2.06
N LEU A 31 -18.69 -2.33 1.76
CA LEU A 31 -19.64 -1.53 2.56
C LEU A 31 -21.02 -1.40 1.92
N MET A 32 -21.14 -1.57 0.61
CA MET A 32 -22.39 -1.20 -0.07
C MET A 32 -23.26 -2.37 -0.52
N ILE A 33 -22.72 -3.57 -0.69
CA ILE A 33 -23.47 -4.67 -1.29
C ILE A 33 -23.27 -5.93 -0.47
N LEU A 34 -24.24 -6.24 0.43
CA LEU A 34 -24.45 -7.56 1.02
C LEU A 34 -23.26 -8.11 1.85
N SER A 35 -23.49 -8.92 2.85
CA SER A 35 -22.57 -9.88 3.48
C SER A 35 -21.27 -10.17 2.66
N ALA A 36 -20.58 -9.09 2.28
CA ALA A 36 -19.49 -9.06 1.31
C ALA A 36 -18.28 -9.88 1.76
N ASP A 37 -18.11 -10.07 3.07
CA ASP A 37 -16.97 -10.79 3.64
C ASP A 37 -16.90 -12.25 3.15
N LYS A 38 -18.05 -12.89 2.94
CA LYS A 38 -18.10 -14.26 2.42
C LYS A 38 -17.68 -14.31 0.94
N TYR A 39 -18.19 -13.39 0.12
CA TYR A 39 -17.85 -13.34 -1.31
C TYR A 39 -16.42 -12.86 -1.53
N GLU A 40 -15.94 -11.90 -0.74
CA GLU A 40 -14.55 -11.45 -0.76
C GLU A 40 -13.62 -12.60 -0.40
N SER A 41 -13.92 -13.35 0.65
CA SER A 41 -13.13 -14.51 1.04
C SER A 41 -13.13 -15.58 -0.05
N LEU A 42 -14.29 -15.87 -0.66
CA LEU A 42 -14.40 -16.84 -1.75
C LEU A 42 -13.59 -16.40 -2.98
N PHE A 43 -13.66 -15.13 -3.34
CA PHE A 43 -12.88 -14.55 -4.44
C PHE A 43 -11.38 -14.66 -4.16
N HIS A 44 -10.96 -14.31 -2.94
CA HIS A 44 -9.56 -14.41 -2.52
C HIS A 44 -9.05 -15.85 -2.56
N TYR A 45 -9.80 -16.81 -2.04
CA TYR A 45 -9.42 -18.22 -2.12
C TYR A 45 -9.38 -18.72 -3.57
N GLY A 46 -10.28 -18.24 -4.43
CA GLY A 46 -10.24 -18.52 -5.88
C GLY A 46 -8.96 -18.01 -6.52
N LEU A 47 -8.52 -16.80 -6.18
CA LEU A 47 -7.23 -16.25 -6.64
C LEU A 47 -6.04 -17.05 -6.12
N ILE A 48 -6.05 -17.43 -4.85
CA ILE A 48 -4.98 -18.28 -4.28
C ILE A 48 -4.89 -19.60 -5.03
N LEU A 49 -6.02 -20.28 -5.25
CA LEU A 49 -6.06 -21.53 -5.98
C LEU A 49 -5.55 -21.37 -7.43
N TRP A 50 -5.93 -20.28 -8.10
CA TRP A 50 -5.44 -20.00 -9.44
C TRP A 50 -3.92 -19.77 -9.47
N GLY A 51 -3.39 -18.97 -8.52
CA GLY A 51 -1.95 -18.77 -8.38
C GLY A 51 -1.19 -20.06 -8.11
N LEU A 52 -1.72 -20.94 -7.25
CA LEU A 52 -1.13 -22.27 -6.98
C LEU A 52 -1.13 -23.15 -8.21
N ILE A 53 -2.18 -23.14 -9.05
CA ILE A 53 -2.24 -23.87 -10.32
C ILE A 53 -1.12 -23.36 -11.25
N ILE A 54 -0.95 -22.05 -11.40
CA ILE A 54 0.09 -21.45 -12.24
C ILE A 54 1.48 -21.88 -11.74
N VAL A 55 1.75 -21.70 -10.45
CA VAL A 55 3.06 -22.04 -9.86
C VAL A 55 3.32 -23.55 -9.95
N GLY A 56 2.33 -24.39 -9.61
CA GLY A 56 2.43 -25.85 -9.67
C GLY A 56 2.68 -26.36 -11.09
N TYR A 57 1.96 -25.85 -12.09
CA TYR A 57 2.19 -26.20 -13.49
C TYR A 57 3.62 -25.86 -13.93
N ASN A 58 4.11 -24.70 -13.56
CA ASN A 58 5.48 -24.32 -13.91
C ASN A 58 6.54 -25.15 -13.19
N PHE A 59 6.27 -25.52 -11.92
CA PHE A 59 7.13 -26.45 -11.19
C PHE A 59 7.27 -27.78 -11.94
N LEU A 60 6.20 -28.29 -12.52
CA LEU A 60 6.21 -29.55 -13.26
C LEU A 60 6.86 -29.45 -14.65
N THR A 61 6.66 -28.32 -15.34
CA THR A 61 7.06 -28.17 -16.75
C THR A 61 8.38 -27.41 -16.94
N ARG A 62 8.79 -26.59 -15.95
CA ARG A 62 9.94 -25.66 -16.07
C ARG A 62 10.75 -25.62 -14.77
N ARG A 63 11.29 -26.75 -14.37
CA ARG A 63 12.06 -26.88 -13.11
C ARG A 63 13.23 -25.89 -12.97
N GLU A 64 13.83 -25.46 -14.06
CA GLU A 64 14.94 -24.48 -14.11
C GLU A 64 14.57 -23.12 -13.47
N ILE A 65 13.33 -22.67 -13.57
CA ILE A 65 12.86 -21.42 -12.91
C ILE A 65 12.96 -21.56 -11.39
N PHE A 66 12.75 -22.77 -10.86
CA PHE A 66 12.82 -23.08 -9.44
C PHE A 66 14.24 -23.32 -8.91
N LEU A 67 15.24 -23.34 -9.78
CA LEU A 67 16.66 -23.42 -9.38
C LEU A 67 17.28 -22.02 -9.23
N GLY A 68 16.55 -20.97 -9.57
CA GLY A 68 17.02 -19.57 -9.55
C GLY A 68 17.23 -18.99 -8.15
N LYS A 69 17.78 -17.79 -8.11
CA LYS A 69 18.05 -17.04 -6.86
C LYS A 69 16.77 -16.73 -6.08
N ASN A 70 15.65 -16.55 -6.79
CA ASN A 70 14.36 -16.17 -6.23
C ASN A 70 13.81 -17.25 -5.31
N ILE A 71 13.84 -18.50 -5.75
CA ILE A 71 13.36 -19.62 -4.94
C ILE A 71 14.18 -19.79 -3.66
N ARG A 72 15.51 -19.58 -3.75
CA ARG A 72 16.37 -19.65 -2.55
C ARG A 72 15.99 -18.63 -1.50
N PHE A 73 15.61 -17.42 -1.93
CA PHE A 73 15.11 -16.40 -1.04
C PHE A 73 13.77 -16.82 -0.40
N VAL A 74 12.82 -17.33 -1.21
CA VAL A 74 11.52 -17.81 -0.71
C VAL A 74 11.71 -18.98 0.26
N ILE A 75 12.59 -19.94 -0.05
CA ILE A 75 12.91 -21.06 0.85
C ILE A 75 13.50 -20.55 2.17
N ALA A 76 14.43 -19.62 2.13
CA ALA A 76 15.02 -19.02 3.33
C ALA A 76 13.95 -18.32 4.18
N TRP A 77 13.00 -17.62 3.53
CA TRP A 77 11.87 -17.00 4.22
C TRP A 77 10.90 -18.02 4.84
N ILE A 78 10.62 -19.12 4.13
CA ILE A 78 9.82 -20.24 4.66
C ILE A 78 10.50 -20.83 5.91
N ILE A 79 11.80 -21.09 5.84
CA ILE A 79 12.58 -21.63 6.98
C ILE A 79 12.50 -20.67 8.18
N ALA A 80 12.73 -19.36 7.97
CA ALA A 80 12.61 -18.37 9.03
C ALA A 80 11.19 -18.34 9.63
N SER A 81 10.17 -18.42 8.79
CA SER A 81 8.76 -18.46 9.21
C SER A 81 8.44 -19.70 10.02
N VAL A 82 8.94 -20.87 9.63
CA VAL A 82 8.78 -22.14 10.39
C VAL A 82 9.41 -22.02 11.78
N PHE A 83 10.63 -21.48 11.87
CA PHE A 83 11.25 -21.25 13.19
C PHE A 83 10.46 -20.24 14.03
N THR A 84 9.89 -19.21 13.43
CA THR A 84 8.99 -18.28 14.12
C THR A 84 7.74 -18.99 14.65
N VAL A 85 7.12 -19.87 13.86
CA VAL A 85 5.96 -20.66 14.30
C VAL A 85 6.34 -21.59 15.46
N ILE A 86 7.42 -22.37 15.32
CA ILE A 86 7.88 -23.30 16.34
C ILE A 86 8.20 -22.58 17.66
N SER A 87 8.90 -21.44 17.59
CA SER A 87 9.28 -20.67 18.78
C SER A 87 8.08 -20.06 19.52
N ASN A 88 6.92 -19.96 18.86
CA ASN A 88 5.69 -19.39 19.39
C ASN A 88 4.52 -20.39 19.47
N ILE A 89 4.76 -21.69 19.37
CA ILE A 89 3.73 -22.72 19.19
C ILE A 89 2.64 -22.67 20.27
N SER A 90 3.00 -22.33 21.51
CA SER A 90 2.07 -22.25 22.66
C SER A 90 1.13 -21.04 22.59
N TYR A 91 1.44 -20.03 21.78
CA TYR A 91 0.69 -18.76 21.72
C TYR A 91 0.11 -18.49 20.35
N ILE A 92 0.62 -19.12 19.28
CA ILE A 92 0.28 -18.80 17.90
C ILE A 92 -1.21 -18.99 17.63
N THR A 93 -1.79 -18.04 16.89
CA THR A 93 -3.20 -18.08 16.47
C THR A 93 -3.32 -18.51 15.01
N MET A 94 -4.50 -18.99 14.62
CA MET A 94 -4.80 -19.32 13.23
C MET A 94 -4.66 -18.09 12.31
N SER A 95 -5.00 -16.90 12.80
CA SER A 95 -4.80 -15.62 12.08
C SER A 95 -3.33 -15.39 11.75
N SER A 96 -2.45 -15.61 12.74
CA SER A 96 -1.01 -15.49 12.57
C SER A 96 -0.44 -16.47 11.54
N VAL A 97 -0.86 -17.74 11.59
CA VAL A 97 -0.47 -18.75 10.60
C VAL A 97 -0.97 -18.36 9.20
N LYS A 98 -2.22 -17.91 9.09
CA LYS A 98 -2.79 -17.41 7.83
C LYS A 98 -1.98 -16.25 7.26
N SER A 99 -1.60 -15.27 8.05
CA SER A 99 -0.79 -14.13 7.63
C SER A 99 0.59 -14.57 7.09
N ILE A 100 1.25 -15.52 7.77
CA ILE A 100 2.53 -16.10 7.31
C ILE A 100 2.35 -16.82 5.97
N ILE A 101 1.34 -17.69 5.84
CA ILE A 101 1.06 -18.44 4.61
C ILE A 101 0.79 -17.47 3.45
N LEU A 102 -0.04 -16.46 3.66
CA LEU A 102 -0.38 -15.49 2.62
C LEU A 102 0.85 -14.68 2.17
N THR A 103 1.76 -14.33 3.08
CA THR A 103 3.03 -13.68 2.73
C THR A 103 3.90 -14.59 1.86
N ILE A 104 4.03 -15.87 2.21
CA ILE A 104 4.77 -16.85 1.41
C ILE A 104 4.14 -17.04 0.03
N LEU A 105 2.82 -17.14 -0.05
CA LEU A 105 2.10 -17.28 -1.32
C LEU A 105 2.27 -16.06 -2.21
N SER A 106 2.23 -14.85 -1.65
CA SER A 106 2.48 -13.64 -2.44
C SER A 106 3.91 -13.63 -3.01
N MET A 107 4.91 -14.05 -2.24
CA MET A 107 6.28 -14.21 -2.76
C MET A 107 6.34 -15.24 -3.88
N LEU A 108 5.71 -16.39 -3.73
CA LEU A 108 5.66 -17.43 -4.77
C LEU A 108 5.01 -16.90 -6.06
N PHE A 109 3.86 -16.25 -5.94
CA PHE A 109 3.10 -15.78 -7.10
C PHE A 109 3.82 -14.68 -7.86
N PHE A 110 4.43 -13.73 -7.16
CA PHE A 110 5.01 -12.55 -7.78
C PHE A 110 6.51 -12.66 -8.08
N LEU A 111 7.30 -13.30 -7.22
CA LEU A 111 8.72 -13.50 -7.49
C LEU A 111 9.01 -14.66 -8.44
N ILE A 112 8.22 -15.73 -8.38
CA ILE A 112 8.45 -16.94 -9.17
C ILE A 112 7.55 -16.97 -10.40
N GLY A 113 6.33 -16.44 -10.28
CA GLY A 113 5.37 -16.43 -11.39
C GLY A 113 5.65 -15.37 -12.45
N TYR A 114 6.32 -14.27 -12.13
CA TYR A 114 6.60 -13.19 -13.09
C TYR A 114 7.41 -13.64 -14.33
N PRO A 115 8.46 -14.44 -14.21
CA PRO A 115 9.21 -14.98 -15.35
C PRO A 115 8.35 -15.57 -16.46
N LEU A 116 7.19 -16.17 -16.11
CA LEU A 116 6.25 -16.75 -17.08
C LEU A 116 5.60 -15.72 -18.01
N LEU A 117 5.42 -14.51 -17.51
CA LEU A 117 4.89 -13.42 -18.32
C LEU A 117 5.92 -12.95 -19.34
N ARG A 118 7.20 -12.94 -18.96
CA ARG A 118 8.31 -12.50 -19.80
C ARG A 118 8.54 -13.38 -21.03
N ASP A 119 8.26 -14.65 -20.94
CA ASP A 119 8.35 -15.54 -22.10
C ASP A 119 7.42 -15.15 -23.24
N LYS A 120 6.30 -14.49 -22.91
CA LYS A 120 5.27 -14.11 -23.87
C LYS A 120 5.25 -12.62 -24.19
N TYR A 121 5.67 -11.80 -23.24
CA TYR A 121 5.50 -10.34 -23.33
C TYR A 121 6.74 -9.60 -22.83
N SER A 122 7.09 -8.50 -23.47
CA SER A 122 8.08 -7.56 -22.93
C SER A 122 7.55 -6.89 -21.66
N ASP A 123 8.43 -6.46 -20.75
CA ASP A 123 8.06 -5.78 -19.50
C ASP A 123 7.12 -4.60 -19.74
N ALA A 124 7.41 -3.80 -20.78
CA ALA A 124 6.55 -2.66 -21.15
C ALA A 124 5.10 -3.08 -21.48
N LYS A 125 4.92 -4.23 -22.14
CA LYS A 125 3.59 -4.79 -22.43
C LYS A 125 2.95 -5.39 -21.19
N ILE A 126 3.73 -6.07 -20.34
CA ILE A 126 3.24 -6.65 -19.08
C ILE A 126 2.67 -5.54 -18.19
N PHE A 127 3.43 -4.47 -17.96
CA PHE A 127 2.97 -3.32 -17.19
C PHE A 127 1.72 -2.69 -17.79
N LYS A 128 1.69 -2.50 -19.12
CA LYS A 128 0.53 -1.96 -19.81
C LYS A 128 -0.72 -2.85 -19.60
N TYR A 129 -0.61 -4.14 -19.82
CA TYR A 129 -1.74 -5.06 -19.76
C TYR A 129 -2.28 -5.24 -18.33
N ILE A 130 -1.42 -5.26 -17.32
CA ILE A 130 -1.83 -5.40 -15.92
C ILE A 130 -2.42 -4.09 -15.40
N PHE A 131 -1.74 -2.97 -15.61
CA PHE A 131 -2.11 -1.73 -14.93
C PHE A 131 -3.17 -0.90 -15.68
N TYR A 132 -3.44 -1.11 -16.95
CA TYR A 132 -4.55 -0.42 -17.62
C TYR A 132 -5.91 -0.74 -17.01
N PRO A 133 -6.30 -2.00 -16.78
CA PRO A 133 -7.53 -2.34 -16.07
C PRO A 133 -7.55 -1.78 -14.63
N VAL A 134 -6.40 -1.85 -13.93
CA VAL A 134 -6.24 -1.29 -12.59
C VAL A 134 -6.51 0.20 -12.58
N LEU A 135 -5.90 0.96 -13.51
CA LEU A 135 -6.09 2.40 -13.66
C LEU A 135 -7.54 2.74 -14.05
N ALA A 136 -8.20 1.94 -14.89
CA ALA A 136 -9.59 2.17 -15.26
C ALA A 136 -10.55 2.05 -14.06
N ILE A 137 -10.38 1.01 -13.25
CA ILE A 137 -11.16 0.83 -12.02
C ILE A 137 -10.85 1.95 -11.03
N LYS A 138 -9.57 2.28 -10.88
CA LYS A 138 -9.12 3.34 -9.98
C LYS A 138 -9.66 4.70 -10.40
N LEU A 139 -9.73 4.99 -11.69
CA LEU A 139 -10.31 6.22 -12.24
C LEU A 139 -11.78 6.36 -11.82
N LEU A 140 -12.58 5.30 -11.94
CA LEU A 140 -13.98 5.32 -11.50
C LEU A 140 -14.09 5.59 -9.98
N ILE A 141 -13.30 4.87 -9.17
CA ILE A 141 -13.28 5.03 -7.72
C ILE A 141 -12.85 6.46 -7.33
N ASN A 142 -11.84 7.00 -8.01
CA ASN A 142 -11.36 8.36 -7.76
C ASN A 142 -12.42 9.42 -8.11
N CYS A 143 -13.13 9.27 -9.23
CA CYS A 143 -14.22 10.19 -9.59
C CYS A 143 -15.30 10.23 -8.52
N ILE A 144 -15.74 9.06 -8.03
CA ILE A 144 -16.73 8.99 -6.95
C ILE A 144 -16.17 9.60 -5.66
N SER A 145 -14.92 9.29 -5.31
CA SER A 145 -14.29 9.80 -4.09
C SER A 145 -14.14 11.32 -4.09
N ILE A 146 -13.71 11.89 -5.23
CA ILE A 146 -13.60 13.34 -5.43
C ILE A 146 -14.98 13.99 -5.34
N TYR A 147 -16.01 13.37 -5.95
CA TYR A 147 -17.38 13.86 -5.83
C TYR A 147 -17.84 13.90 -4.37
N LEU A 148 -17.65 12.83 -3.59
CA LEU A 148 -18.00 12.80 -2.17
C LEU A 148 -17.29 13.91 -1.38
N TYR A 149 -16.03 14.17 -1.69
CA TYR A 149 -15.25 15.23 -1.05
C TYR A 149 -15.80 16.63 -1.40
N LEU A 150 -15.99 16.93 -2.67
CA LEU A 150 -16.47 18.23 -3.12
C LEU A 150 -17.93 18.50 -2.70
N ALA A 151 -18.75 17.45 -2.66
CA ALA A 151 -20.13 17.52 -2.18
C ALA A 151 -20.23 17.56 -0.64
N ASN A 152 -19.10 17.52 0.07
CA ASN A 152 -19.01 17.53 1.53
C ASN A 152 -19.84 16.42 2.19
N ILE A 153 -19.72 15.19 1.68
CA ILE A 153 -20.49 14.01 2.12
C ILE A 153 -19.61 13.10 2.98
N SER A 154 -20.09 12.81 4.19
CA SER A 154 -19.54 11.76 5.08
C SER A 154 -20.55 10.63 5.23
N ILE A 155 -20.07 9.39 5.09
CA ILE A 155 -20.88 8.20 5.31
C ILE A 155 -20.16 7.34 6.38
N PHE A 156 -20.87 7.02 7.42
CA PHE A 156 -20.42 6.17 8.52
C PHE A 156 -21.16 4.85 8.45
N VAL A 157 -20.44 3.76 8.55
CA VAL A 157 -21.02 2.42 8.52
C VAL A 157 -20.55 1.66 9.75
N ILE A 158 -21.50 1.24 10.57
CA ILE A 158 -21.26 0.46 11.78
C ILE A 158 -21.60 -0.99 11.49
N LYS A 159 -20.60 -1.85 11.57
CA LYS A 159 -20.74 -3.30 11.39
C LYS A 159 -19.92 -4.04 12.44
N ASN A 160 -20.53 -4.95 13.19
CA ASN A 160 -19.85 -5.74 14.22
C ASN A 160 -19.01 -4.87 15.19
N ASN A 161 -19.54 -3.74 15.63
CA ASN A 161 -18.85 -2.73 16.46
C ASN A 161 -17.60 -2.11 15.81
N ILE A 162 -17.42 -2.26 14.51
CA ILE A 162 -16.37 -1.59 13.74
C ILE A 162 -17.01 -0.42 12.99
N LEU A 163 -16.43 0.76 13.16
CA LEU A 163 -16.84 1.98 12.48
C LEU A 163 -15.95 2.19 11.26
N ASP A 164 -16.57 2.11 10.08
CA ASP A 164 -15.93 2.42 8.80
C ASP A 164 -16.41 3.76 8.26
N PHE A 165 -15.53 4.48 7.56
CA PHE A 165 -15.80 5.82 7.03
C PHE A 165 -15.65 5.84 5.52
N LEU A 166 -16.53 6.58 4.85
CA LEU A 166 -16.43 6.90 3.42
C LEU A 166 -16.61 8.41 3.22
N GLY A 167 -16.00 8.92 2.16
CA GLY A 167 -16.13 10.32 1.77
C GLY A 167 -15.15 11.24 2.47
N ILE A 168 -15.62 12.27 3.13
CA ILE A 168 -14.81 13.28 3.80
C ILE A 168 -14.85 13.07 5.32
N ARG A 169 -13.69 13.24 5.95
CA ARG A 169 -13.55 13.25 7.41
C ARG A 169 -12.85 14.52 7.86
N TYR A 170 -13.40 15.18 8.85
CA TYR A 170 -12.76 16.30 9.50
C TYR A 170 -11.91 15.81 10.69
N VAL A 171 -10.65 16.22 10.72
CA VAL A 171 -9.73 15.93 11.83
C VAL A 171 -9.41 17.24 12.53
N GLY A 172 -9.65 17.30 13.84
CA GLY A 172 -9.33 18.44 14.66
C GLY A 172 -7.82 18.66 14.72
N ILE A 173 -7.40 19.93 14.61
CA ILE A 173 -6.06 20.40 14.87
C ILE A 173 -6.17 21.34 16.08
N ALA A 174 -5.16 21.35 16.95
CA ALA A 174 -5.12 22.24 18.11
C ALA A 174 -5.53 23.68 17.72
N GLY A 175 -6.45 24.29 18.47
CA GLY A 175 -6.98 25.63 18.24
C GLY A 175 -8.25 25.72 17.39
N ASN A 176 -9.17 24.78 17.51
CA ASN A 176 -10.47 24.75 16.83
C ASN A 176 -10.43 24.80 15.29
N ARG A 177 -9.33 24.37 14.69
CA ARG A 177 -9.21 24.25 13.23
C ARG A 177 -9.40 22.80 12.82
N TYR A 178 -10.27 22.58 11.85
CA TYR A 178 -10.54 21.27 11.29
C TYR A 178 -9.92 21.15 9.90
N THR A 179 -9.19 20.08 9.65
CA THR A 179 -8.65 19.78 8.33
C THR A 179 -9.44 18.64 7.71
N PRO A 180 -10.06 18.86 6.55
CA PRO A 180 -10.74 17.80 5.85
C PRO A 180 -9.73 16.83 5.26
N LEU A 181 -9.97 15.54 5.46
CA LEU A 181 -9.23 14.45 4.85
C LEU A 181 -10.14 13.67 3.91
N LEU A 182 -9.66 13.40 2.70
CA LEU A 182 -10.36 12.54 1.77
C LEU A 182 -10.12 11.08 2.14
N TYR A 183 -11.12 10.41 2.68
CA TYR A 183 -11.18 8.96 2.76
C TYR A 183 -11.68 8.38 1.44
N GLY A 184 -12.58 9.08 0.80
CA GLY A 184 -13.22 8.66 -0.44
C GLY A 184 -13.96 7.34 -0.24
N LEU A 185 -13.79 6.46 -1.20
CA LEU A 185 -14.22 5.08 -1.10
C LEU A 185 -13.15 4.16 -0.48
N TYR A 186 -12.17 4.67 0.20
CA TYR A 186 -11.07 3.92 0.82
C TYR A 186 -11.15 3.99 2.34
N LYS A 187 -10.60 2.97 2.98
CA LYS A 187 -10.62 2.85 4.44
C LYS A 187 -9.65 3.82 5.12
N ASP A 188 -8.54 4.15 4.46
CA ASP A 188 -7.46 4.96 5.01
C ASP A 188 -6.91 5.95 3.95
N PRO A 189 -6.81 7.26 4.27
CA PRO A 189 -6.29 8.25 3.34
C PRO A 189 -4.80 8.07 3.02
N ASN A 190 -3.99 7.59 3.98
CA ASN A 190 -2.56 7.34 3.74
C ASN A 190 -2.36 6.21 2.73
N PHE A 191 -3.10 5.11 2.92
CA PHE A 191 -3.10 3.98 2.00
C PHE A 191 -3.52 4.39 0.59
N THR A 192 -4.62 5.14 0.48
CA THR A 192 -5.10 5.70 -0.80
C THR A 192 -4.06 6.53 -1.50
N ALA A 193 -3.38 7.41 -0.75
CA ALA A 193 -2.39 8.31 -1.28
C ALA A 193 -1.11 7.58 -1.72
N MET A 194 -0.66 6.58 -0.99
CA MET A 194 0.51 5.78 -1.35
C MET A 194 0.27 4.97 -2.63
N ILE A 195 -0.91 4.34 -2.76
CA ILE A 195 -1.33 3.69 -4.01
C ILE A 195 -1.35 4.73 -5.14
N GLY A 196 -1.91 5.92 -4.91
CA GLY A 196 -1.97 7.00 -5.89
C GLY A 196 -0.59 7.39 -6.39
N VAL A 197 0.38 7.61 -5.50
CA VAL A 197 1.78 7.90 -5.86
C VAL A 197 2.37 6.78 -6.70
N SER A 198 2.18 5.52 -6.30
CA SER A 198 2.67 4.36 -7.03
C SER A 198 2.07 4.30 -8.44
N LEU A 199 0.76 4.53 -8.58
CA LEU A 199 0.07 4.51 -9.87
C LEU A 199 0.43 5.69 -10.78
N ILE A 200 0.73 6.87 -10.23
CA ILE A 200 1.29 8.00 -10.99
C ILE A 200 2.60 7.57 -11.66
N PHE A 201 3.54 7.02 -10.89
CA PHE A 201 4.84 6.62 -11.45
C PHE A 201 4.74 5.42 -12.38
N ILE A 202 3.85 4.45 -12.11
CA ILE A 202 3.54 3.36 -13.06
C ILE A 202 3.01 3.93 -14.39
N SER A 203 2.10 4.88 -14.33
CA SER A 203 1.53 5.52 -15.51
C SER A 203 2.60 6.24 -16.35
N ILE A 204 3.51 6.96 -15.67
CA ILE A 204 4.66 7.61 -16.32
C ILE A 204 5.60 6.54 -16.93
N TYR A 205 5.86 5.43 -16.22
CA TYR A 205 6.67 4.33 -16.74
C TYR A 205 6.05 3.70 -17.99
N ILE A 206 4.75 3.43 -17.98
CA ILE A 206 4.02 2.89 -19.14
C ILE A 206 4.11 3.87 -20.32
N TYR A 207 3.91 5.16 -20.06
CA TYR A 207 4.02 6.20 -21.09
C TYR A 207 5.41 6.24 -21.75
N ILE A 208 6.47 6.33 -20.93
CA ILE A 208 7.86 6.39 -21.44
C ILE A 208 8.23 5.11 -22.19
N SER A 209 7.84 3.94 -21.64
CA SER A 209 8.21 2.64 -22.19
C SER A 209 7.48 2.27 -23.47
N ASN A 210 6.29 2.82 -23.69
CA ASN A 210 5.47 2.53 -24.87
C ASN A 210 5.19 3.76 -25.76
N LYS A 211 5.91 4.88 -25.58
CA LYS A 211 5.61 6.19 -26.18
C LYS A 211 5.27 6.12 -27.66
N ASN A 212 6.02 5.33 -28.44
CA ASN A 212 5.86 5.21 -29.89
C ASN A 212 4.69 4.29 -30.30
N ASN A 213 4.20 3.45 -29.38
CA ASN A 213 3.17 2.44 -29.62
C ASN A 213 1.84 2.81 -28.96
N LEU A 214 1.74 3.95 -28.28
CA LEU A 214 0.51 4.41 -27.65
C LEU A 214 -0.34 5.21 -28.64
N SER A 215 -1.60 4.81 -28.79
CA SER A 215 -2.61 5.60 -29.49
C SER A 215 -2.89 6.91 -28.76
N TYR A 216 -3.51 7.87 -29.45
CA TYR A 216 -3.91 9.14 -28.86
C TYR A 216 -4.86 8.96 -27.67
N LYS A 217 -5.83 8.04 -27.78
CA LYS A 217 -6.78 7.72 -26.70
C LYS A 217 -6.08 7.18 -25.44
N GLU A 218 -5.10 6.30 -25.63
CA GLU A 218 -4.30 5.76 -24.52
C GLU A 218 -3.46 6.83 -23.81
N LYS A 219 -2.90 7.78 -24.56
CA LYS A 219 -2.17 8.92 -23.99
C LYS A 219 -3.10 9.78 -23.14
N ILE A 220 -4.30 10.13 -23.64
CA ILE A 220 -5.31 10.87 -22.87
C ILE A 220 -5.68 10.10 -21.60
N PHE A 221 -5.95 8.79 -21.70
CA PHE A 221 -6.29 7.96 -20.57
C PHE A 221 -5.21 7.99 -19.47
N ILE A 222 -3.93 7.87 -19.85
CA ILE A 222 -2.80 7.98 -18.92
C ILE A 222 -2.77 9.38 -18.26
N TYR A 223 -2.91 10.46 -19.03
CA TYR A 223 -2.88 11.81 -18.47
C TYR A 223 -4.03 12.05 -17.49
N VAL A 224 -5.25 11.64 -17.85
CA VAL A 224 -6.42 11.76 -16.97
C VAL A 224 -6.20 10.96 -15.69
N SER A 225 -5.69 9.72 -15.79
CA SER A 225 -5.38 8.89 -14.63
C SER A 225 -4.36 9.57 -13.70
N VAL A 226 -3.28 10.13 -14.25
CA VAL A 226 -2.25 10.85 -13.46
C VAL A 226 -2.85 12.07 -12.76
N ILE A 227 -3.67 12.86 -13.46
CA ILE A 227 -4.31 14.06 -12.89
C ILE A 227 -5.25 13.67 -11.73
N LEU A 228 -6.10 12.66 -11.93
CA LEU A 228 -7.03 12.23 -10.88
C LEU A 228 -6.32 11.60 -9.67
N GLU A 229 -5.26 10.80 -9.89
CA GLU A 229 -4.45 10.31 -8.77
C GLU A 229 -3.75 11.46 -8.03
N PHE A 230 -3.25 12.47 -8.74
CA PHE A 230 -2.65 13.65 -8.11
C PHE A 230 -3.66 14.43 -7.25
N ILE A 231 -4.90 14.59 -7.72
CA ILE A 231 -5.99 15.22 -6.95
C ILE A 231 -6.29 14.39 -5.70
N MET A 232 -6.41 13.06 -5.83
CA MET A 232 -6.66 12.16 -4.70
C MET A 232 -5.56 12.24 -3.65
N VAL A 233 -4.28 12.20 -4.07
CA VAL A 233 -3.12 12.35 -3.18
C VAL A 233 -3.16 13.69 -2.47
N SER A 234 -3.53 14.78 -3.18
CA SER A 234 -3.61 16.12 -2.60
C SER A 234 -4.72 16.24 -1.56
N PHE A 235 -5.91 15.69 -1.84
CA PHE A 235 -7.06 15.76 -0.91
C PHE A 235 -6.92 14.83 0.30
N SER A 236 -6.13 13.77 0.18
CA SER A 236 -5.85 12.87 1.30
C SER A 236 -5.01 13.49 2.41
N ASN A 237 -4.27 14.56 2.09
CA ASN A 237 -3.33 15.24 2.99
C ASN A 237 -2.32 14.29 3.66
N SER A 238 -1.88 13.26 2.93
CA SER A 238 -0.96 12.25 3.45
C SER A 238 0.49 12.72 3.42
N ARG A 239 1.09 12.87 4.60
CA ARG A 239 2.53 13.15 4.73
C ARG A 239 3.39 12.01 4.17
N GLY A 240 2.93 10.76 4.33
CA GLY A 240 3.61 9.57 3.81
C GLY A 240 3.74 9.60 2.30
N ALA A 241 2.66 9.95 1.58
CA ALA A 241 2.68 10.10 0.13
C ALA A 241 3.62 11.23 -0.34
N LEU A 242 3.65 12.34 0.39
CA LEU A 242 4.57 13.43 0.12
C LEU A 242 6.04 12.99 0.25
N TYR A 243 6.40 12.33 1.35
CA TYR A 243 7.77 11.82 1.55
C TYR A 243 8.15 10.76 0.50
N SER A 244 7.23 9.87 0.13
CA SER A 244 7.45 8.89 -0.94
C SER A 244 7.70 9.57 -2.28
N THR A 245 6.97 10.63 -2.61
CA THR A 245 7.18 11.41 -3.84
C THR A 245 8.54 12.10 -3.83
N LEU A 246 8.93 12.74 -2.71
CA LEU A 246 10.25 13.38 -2.56
C LEU A 246 11.39 12.35 -2.68
N ALA A 247 11.19 11.13 -2.15
CA ALA A 247 12.16 10.05 -2.30
C ALA A 247 12.37 9.64 -3.76
N VAL A 248 11.30 9.54 -4.56
CA VAL A 248 11.42 9.28 -6.01
C VAL A 248 12.23 10.36 -6.70
N VAL A 249 11.93 11.62 -6.40
CA VAL A 249 12.64 12.77 -7.01
C VAL A 249 14.11 12.74 -6.61
N ALA A 250 14.42 12.50 -5.35
CA ALA A 250 15.80 12.43 -4.85
C ALA A 250 16.60 11.34 -5.57
N ILE A 251 16.06 10.11 -5.70
CA ILE A 251 16.76 9.02 -6.38
C ILE A 251 16.94 9.31 -7.87
N ILE A 252 15.96 9.92 -8.53
CA ILE A 252 16.07 10.34 -9.93
C ILE A 252 17.23 11.33 -10.10
N LEU A 253 17.33 12.33 -9.22
CA LEU A 253 18.43 13.30 -9.23
C LEU A 253 19.79 12.63 -9.01
N ILE A 254 19.89 11.77 -7.99
CA ILE A 254 21.13 11.02 -7.70
C ILE A 254 21.56 10.19 -8.92
N MET A 255 20.63 9.46 -9.55
CA MET A 255 20.95 8.61 -10.69
C MET A 255 21.36 9.42 -11.94
N ILE A 256 20.78 10.59 -12.16
CA ILE A 256 21.18 11.50 -13.22
C ILE A 256 22.62 11.99 -12.96
N ILE A 257 22.93 12.38 -11.72
CA ILE A 257 24.26 12.83 -11.34
C ILE A 257 25.27 11.71 -11.52
N LEU A 258 25.00 10.49 -11.02
CA LEU A 258 25.86 9.32 -11.15
C LEU A 258 26.15 8.95 -12.62
N ASN A 259 25.11 8.99 -13.46
CA ASN A 259 25.24 8.71 -14.89
C ASN A 259 26.16 9.73 -15.60
N ARG A 260 26.15 10.97 -15.14
CA ARG A 260 26.98 12.06 -15.67
C ARG A 260 28.38 12.08 -15.07
N TYR A 261 28.52 11.70 -13.81
CA TYR A 261 29.84 11.48 -13.19
C TYR A 261 30.68 10.48 -14.02
N ARG A 262 30.08 9.38 -14.41
CA ARG A 262 30.70 8.38 -15.27
C ARG A 262 31.17 8.93 -16.61
N SER A 263 30.38 9.80 -17.25
CA SER A 263 30.73 10.41 -18.52
C SER A 263 31.73 11.56 -18.41
N LYS A 264 32.30 11.83 -17.20
CA LYS A 264 33.17 12.96 -16.87
C LYS A 264 32.54 14.34 -17.20
N ASN A 265 31.22 14.40 -17.33
CA ASN A 265 30.47 15.58 -17.77
C ASN A 265 29.50 16.07 -16.69
N ILE A 266 29.84 15.99 -15.40
CA ILE A 266 28.95 16.37 -14.27
C ILE A 266 28.51 17.82 -14.40
N PHE A 267 29.45 18.73 -14.65
CA PHE A 267 29.20 20.17 -14.78
C PHE A 267 28.84 20.61 -16.19
N SER A 268 28.46 19.68 -17.07
CA SER A 268 28.01 20.08 -18.39
C SER A 268 26.72 20.94 -18.29
N LYS A 269 26.61 21.95 -19.17
CA LYS A 269 25.42 22.83 -19.28
C LYS A 269 24.13 22.01 -19.42
N SER A 270 24.18 20.87 -20.11
CA SER A 270 23.07 19.94 -20.29
C SER A 270 22.65 19.25 -18.98
N THR A 271 23.61 18.86 -18.14
CA THR A 271 23.32 18.24 -16.83
C THR A 271 22.72 19.24 -15.89
N MET A 272 23.31 20.40 -15.76
CA MET A 272 22.78 21.49 -14.92
C MET A 272 21.36 21.88 -15.34
N LYS A 273 21.10 22.01 -16.66
CA LYS A 273 19.74 22.27 -17.17
C LYS A 273 18.75 21.19 -16.71
N ARG A 274 19.10 19.90 -16.78
CA ARG A 274 18.21 18.81 -16.35
C ARG A 274 17.94 18.84 -14.85
N VAL A 275 18.97 19.04 -14.04
CA VAL A 275 18.84 19.16 -12.58
C VAL A 275 17.93 20.34 -12.23
N VAL A 276 18.17 21.51 -12.81
CA VAL A 276 17.32 22.69 -12.60
C VAL A 276 15.87 22.43 -13.02
N VAL A 277 15.64 21.83 -14.18
CA VAL A 277 14.28 21.49 -14.65
C VAL A 277 13.58 20.56 -13.68
N ILE A 278 14.25 19.53 -13.14
CA ILE A 278 13.65 18.62 -12.17
C ILE A 278 13.35 19.32 -10.85
N LEU A 279 14.26 20.17 -10.35
CA LEU A 279 14.01 20.93 -9.13
C LEU A 279 12.85 21.91 -9.29
N CYS A 280 12.79 22.65 -10.41
CA CYS A 280 11.66 23.52 -10.71
C CYS A 280 10.35 22.75 -10.84
N ALA A 281 10.35 21.58 -11.51
CA ALA A 281 9.19 20.71 -11.62
C ALA A 281 8.75 20.19 -10.22
N THR A 282 9.68 19.87 -9.35
CA THR A 282 9.38 19.43 -7.97
C THR A 282 8.75 20.54 -7.15
N ILE A 283 9.29 21.74 -7.23
CA ILE A 283 8.72 22.91 -6.56
C ILE A 283 7.30 23.20 -7.10
N LEU A 284 7.13 23.15 -8.43
CA LEU A 284 5.83 23.34 -9.07
C LEU A 284 4.82 22.27 -8.62
N LEU A 285 5.22 21.00 -8.55
CA LEU A 285 4.39 19.92 -8.03
C LEU A 285 3.97 20.17 -6.60
N PHE A 286 4.89 20.60 -5.74
CA PHE A 286 4.60 20.90 -4.34
C PHE A 286 3.64 22.09 -4.20
N VAL A 287 3.86 23.18 -4.94
CA VAL A 287 2.95 24.33 -4.96
C VAL A 287 1.57 23.92 -5.50
N SER A 288 1.54 23.11 -6.57
CA SER A 288 0.29 22.58 -7.12
C SER A 288 -0.45 21.68 -6.14
N TYR A 289 0.27 20.83 -5.39
CA TYR A 289 -0.29 19.99 -4.33
C TYR A 289 -1.00 20.84 -3.28
N ILE A 290 -0.34 21.88 -2.74
CA ILE A 290 -0.94 22.79 -1.77
C ILE A 290 -2.11 23.57 -2.39
N GLY A 291 -1.95 24.02 -3.65
CA GLY A 291 -2.99 24.76 -4.38
C GLY A 291 -4.26 23.92 -4.57
N VAL A 292 -4.12 22.70 -5.05
CA VAL A 292 -5.24 21.76 -5.26
C VAL A 292 -5.93 21.45 -3.93
N GLN A 293 -5.16 21.26 -2.85
CA GLN A 293 -5.70 21.02 -1.52
C GLN A 293 -6.54 22.22 -1.02
N LYS A 294 -6.02 23.44 -1.15
CA LYS A 294 -6.74 24.66 -0.74
C LYS A 294 -8.00 24.90 -1.56
N VAL A 295 -7.92 24.72 -2.87
CA VAL A 295 -9.07 24.86 -3.79
C VAL A 295 -10.13 23.79 -3.46
N GLY A 296 -9.73 22.54 -3.31
CA GLY A 296 -10.66 21.46 -2.94
C GLY A 296 -11.33 21.72 -1.61
N PHE A 297 -10.60 22.19 -0.62
CA PHE A 297 -11.17 22.60 0.66
C PHE A 297 -12.19 23.73 0.51
N SER A 298 -11.82 24.80 -0.19
CA SER A 298 -12.74 25.93 -0.44
C SER A 298 -14.01 25.49 -1.17
N LEU A 299 -13.90 24.62 -2.16
CA LEU A 299 -15.04 24.10 -2.90
C LEU A 299 -15.92 23.20 -2.01
N SER A 300 -15.34 22.37 -1.16
CA SER A 300 -16.12 21.52 -0.23
C SER A 300 -16.88 22.35 0.80
N GLN A 301 -16.33 23.47 1.27
CA GLN A 301 -17.00 24.37 2.23
C GLN A 301 -18.21 25.10 1.62
N ASN A 302 -18.26 25.27 0.30
CA ASN A 302 -19.43 25.84 -0.38
C ASN A 302 -20.63 24.87 -0.41
N SER A 303 -20.43 23.61 -0.07
CA SER A 303 -21.50 22.61 0.00
C SER A 303 -21.92 22.39 1.45
N LYS A 304 -23.24 22.28 1.70
CA LYS A 304 -23.75 21.90 3.01
C LYS A 304 -23.18 20.54 3.42
N PHE A 305 -22.70 20.41 4.63
CA PHE A 305 -22.22 19.13 5.15
C PHE A 305 -23.38 18.12 5.23
N LYS A 306 -23.20 16.98 4.59
CA LYS A 306 -24.18 15.89 4.57
C LYS A 306 -23.59 14.66 5.22
N ARG A 307 -24.26 14.20 6.24
CA ARG A 307 -23.84 13.06 7.03
C ARG A 307 -24.86 11.95 6.95
N TYR A 308 -24.40 10.75 6.70
CA TYR A 308 -25.22 9.55 6.65
C TYR A 308 -24.61 8.50 7.56
N ILE A 309 -25.39 7.95 8.46
CA ILE A 309 -24.99 6.90 9.38
C ILE A 309 -25.83 5.67 9.07
N TYR A 310 -25.15 4.55 8.87
CA TYR A 310 -25.79 3.25 8.64
C TYR A 310 -25.24 2.25 9.64
N ALA A 311 -26.11 1.48 10.30
CA ALA A 311 -25.72 0.36 11.13
C ALA A 311 -26.31 -0.94 10.60
N GLU A 312 -25.55 -2.02 10.73
CA GLU A 312 -26.02 -3.35 10.41
C GLU A 312 -26.91 -3.87 11.56
N GLN A 313 -28.20 -4.03 11.28
CA GLN A 313 -29.18 -4.66 12.16
C GLN A 313 -29.84 -5.82 11.40
N ASN A 314 -29.84 -7.02 11.98
CA ASN A 314 -30.46 -8.21 11.36
C ASN A 314 -29.99 -8.49 9.92
N ASN A 315 -28.69 -8.34 9.63
CA ASN A 315 -28.09 -8.46 8.29
C ASN A 315 -28.61 -7.44 7.25
N LYS A 316 -29.21 -6.35 7.68
CA LYS A 316 -29.59 -5.22 6.82
C LYS A 316 -28.93 -3.95 7.33
N PHE A 317 -28.53 -3.08 6.41
CA PHE A 317 -28.05 -1.76 6.77
C PHE A 317 -29.24 -0.81 6.85
N GLU A 318 -29.50 -0.30 8.03
CA GLU A 318 -30.54 0.69 8.27
C GLU A 318 -29.92 2.05 8.58
N ARG A 319 -30.54 3.12 8.07
CA ARG A 319 -30.11 4.47 8.36
C ARG A 319 -30.46 4.81 9.79
N ILE A 320 -29.46 5.20 10.57
CA ILE A 320 -29.65 5.68 11.94
C ILE A 320 -29.56 7.21 11.93
N TYR A 321 -30.49 7.84 12.62
CA TYR A 321 -30.44 9.27 12.84
C TYR A 321 -29.59 9.60 14.06
N PRO A 322 -28.91 10.76 14.08
CA PRO A 322 -28.04 11.14 15.21
C PRO A 322 -28.75 11.09 16.58
N SER A 323 -30.03 11.44 16.64
CA SER A 323 -30.85 11.34 17.85
C SER A 323 -30.91 9.94 18.48
N ASP A 324 -30.77 8.91 17.66
CA ASP A 324 -30.89 7.52 18.10
C ASP A 324 -29.55 6.96 18.65
N LEU A 325 -28.45 7.70 18.46
CA LEU A 325 -27.10 7.31 18.90
C LEU A 325 -26.77 7.72 20.33
N GLU A 326 -27.49 8.68 20.89
CA GLU A 326 -27.17 9.29 22.19
C GLU A 326 -27.42 8.39 23.40
N GLN A 327 -28.20 7.32 23.28
CA GLN A 327 -28.73 6.68 24.48
C GLN A 327 -28.03 5.42 24.96
N GLU A 328 -27.35 4.56 24.19
CA GLU A 328 -26.94 3.28 24.82
C GLU A 328 -25.67 2.55 24.39
N ARG A 329 -25.00 2.84 23.27
CA ARG A 329 -24.00 1.88 22.72
C ARG A 329 -22.57 2.34 22.51
N PHE A 330 -22.24 3.60 22.66
CA PHE A 330 -20.89 4.10 22.40
C PHE A 330 -20.00 4.34 23.62
N SER A 331 -20.53 4.11 24.83
CA SER A 331 -19.78 4.30 26.08
C SER A 331 -18.69 3.26 26.35
N GLU A 332 -18.65 2.12 25.64
CA GLU A 332 -17.68 1.08 25.85
C GLU A 332 -16.37 1.20 25.05
N HIS A 333 -16.33 2.05 24.02
CA HIS A 333 -15.09 2.32 23.28
C HIS A 333 -14.51 3.69 23.65
N LYS A 334 -13.86 3.77 24.79
CA LYS A 334 -13.18 4.96 25.33
C LYS A 334 -12.13 5.62 24.41
N SER A 335 -11.85 5.10 23.22
CA SER A 335 -10.88 5.67 22.28
C SER A 335 -11.47 6.57 21.20
N TRP A 336 -12.80 6.74 21.14
CA TRP A 336 -13.48 7.52 20.12
C TRP A 336 -14.55 8.37 20.82
N ILE A 337 -14.19 9.55 21.26
CA ILE A 337 -15.17 10.53 21.77
C ILE A 337 -15.81 11.16 20.54
N LEU A 338 -17.09 10.85 20.31
CA LEU A 338 -17.94 11.58 19.40
C LEU A 338 -18.48 12.81 20.15
N GLU A 339 -17.76 13.92 20.13
CA GLU A 339 -18.32 15.17 20.60
C GLU A 339 -19.27 15.73 19.54
N TYR A 340 -20.51 15.86 19.93
CA TYR A 340 -21.56 16.48 19.16
C TYR A 340 -21.69 17.93 19.65
N ASP A 341 -21.18 18.89 18.89
CA ASP A 341 -21.43 20.31 19.13
C ASP A 341 -22.80 20.64 18.53
N ASP A 342 -23.81 20.68 19.38
CA ASP A 342 -25.05 21.38 19.09
C ASP A 342 -24.77 22.88 19.19
N GLU A 343 -24.38 23.51 18.09
CA GLU A 343 -24.57 24.95 17.99
C GLU A 343 -26.09 25.23 18.03
N GLU A 344 -26.55 25.72 19.16
CA GLU A 344 -27.89 26.31 19.32
C GLU A 344 -28.15 27.28 18.16
N ASN A 345 -29.28 27.06 17.50
CA ASN A 345 -29.89 27.89 16.46
C ASN A 345 -29.44 27.66 15.02
N GLY A 346 -30.20 26.80 14.36
CA GLY A 346 -30.43 26.84 12.92
C GLY A 346 -30.00 25.57 12.19
N GLU A 347 -30.90 25.00 11.49
CA GLU A 347 -30.96 23.98 10.41
C GLU A 347 -29.64 23.36 9.82
N ASN A 348 -28.50 23.52 10.46
CA ASN A 348 -27.19 23.00 10.01
C ASN A 348 -26.77 21.88 10.94
N GLY A 349 -26.81 20.65 10.44
CA GLY A 349 -26.40 19.45 11.14
C GLY A 349 -25.02 19.60 11.79
N GLY A 350 -24.92 19.26 13.08
CA GLY A 350 -23.73 19.36 13.89
C GLY A 350 -22.51 18.65 13.27
N LYS A 351 -21.33 19.18 13.51
CA LYS A 351 -20.05 18.56 13.12
C LYS A 351 -19.74 17.41 14.07
N ILE A 352 -19.50 16.22 13.56
CA ILE A 352 -18.83 15.20 14.37
C ILE A 352 -17.36 15.52 14.41
N THR A 353 -16.88 15.84 15.57
CA THR A 353 -15.47 15.88 15.87
C THR A 353 -15.09 14.56 16.51
N ILE A 354 -14.22 13.81 15.88
CA ILE A 354 -13.57 12.68 16.56
C ILE A 354 -12.34 13.27 17.20
N ASN A 355 -12.45 13.67 18.45
CA ASN A 355 -11.30 14.02 19.25
C ASN A 355 -10.55 12.72 19.54
N LYS A 356 -9.42 12.54 18.89
CA LYS A 356 -8.41 11.66 19.42
C LYS A 356 -7.92 12.36 20.69
N GLU A 357 -8.11 11.74 21.86
CA GLU A 357 -7.46 12.25 23.06
C GLU A 357 -6.00 12.51 22.71
N ASP A 358 -5.62 13.77 22.74
CA ASP A 358 -4.24 14.19 22.60
C ASP A 358 -3.51 13.66 23.84
N SER A 359 -2.93 12.48 23.70
CA SER A 359 -1.87 12.07 24.57
C SER A 359 -0.69 12.98 24.24
N GLY A 360 -0.60 14.15 24.81
CA GLY A 360 0.42 15.20 24.73
C GLY A 360 1.74 15.03 23.96
N GLU A 361 1.80 14.09 23.03
CA GLU A 361 2.96 13.76 22.20
C GLU A 361 2.80 14.42 20.83
N GLU A 362 3.29 15.63 20.73
CA GLU A 362 3.17 16.52 19.57
C GLU A 362 3.90 16.05 18.30
N ILE A 363 4.78 15.06 18.37
CA ILE A 363 5.59 14.64 17.22
C ILE A 363 5.24 13.19 16.81
N GLY A 364 4.53 13.06 15.68
CA GLY A 364 4.37 11.76 15.03
C GLY A 364 3.10 10.95 15.37
N ASN A 365 2.02 11.58 15.90
CA ASN A 365 0.75 10.89 16.21
C ASN A 365 0.91 9.64 17.11
N GLY A 366 1.77 9.70 18.14
CA GLY A 366 2.06 8.57 19.03
C GLY A 366 2.89 7.44 18.39
N ARG A 367 3.39 7.61 17.15
CA ARG A 367 4.20 6.58 16.46
C ARG A 367 5.51 6.29 17.18
N LEU A 368 6.17 7.30 17.75
CA LEU A 368 7.42 7.10 18.47
C LEU A 368 7.22 6.20 19.71
N THR A 369 6.13 6.38 20.44
CA THR A 369 5.77 5.51 21.57
C THR A 369 5.50 4.09 21.11
N ILE A 370 4.72 3.92 20.02
CA ILE A 370 4.47 2.60 19.43
C ILE A 370 5.79 1.93 19.02
N TRP A 371 6.71 2.65 18.37
CA TRP A 371 8.00 2.11 17.95
C TRP A 371 8.89 1.74 19.14
N LYS A 372 8.92 2.56 20.18
CA LYS A 372 9.63 2.28 21.44
C LYS A 372 9.09 1.00 22.11
N ASP A 373 7.78 0.87 22.20
CA ASP A 373 7.13 -0.31 22.75
C ASP A 373 7.38 -1.56 21.88
N THR A 374 7.39 -1.39 20.55
CA THR A 374 7.75 -2.46 19.60
C THR A 374 9.16 -2.98 19.86
N VAL A 375 10.13 -2.08 20.04
CA VAL A 375 11.52 -2.45 20.32
C VAL A 375 11.63 -3.12 21.69
N LYS A 376 10.96 -2.62 22.75
CA LYS A 376 10.95 -3.25 24.07
C LYS A 376 10.41 -4.69 23.98
N LEU A 377 9.32 -4.91 23.23
CA LEU A 377 8.74 -6.24 23.08
C LEU A 377 9.64 -7.16 22.23
N PHE A 378 10.25 -6.63 21.15
CA PHE A 378 11.21 -7.36 20.32
C PHE A 378 12.40 -7.87 21.15
N LEU A 379 12.96 -7.08 22.06
CA LEU A 379 14.09 -7.48 22.90
C LEU A 379 13.78 -8.70 23.80
N LYS A 380 12.51 -9.03 24.02
CA LYS A 380 12.10 -10.26 24.72
C LYS A 380 12.15 -11.51 23.83
N ARG A 381 12.15 -11.33 22.48
CA ARG A 381 12.17 -12.40 21.50
C ARG A 381 13.02 -12.04 20.28
N PRO A 382 14.34 -11.78 20.44
CA PRO A 382 15.11 -11.13 19.39
C PRO A 382 15.40 -12.02 18.18
N PHE A 383 15.50 -13.34 18.32
CA PHE A 383 15.96 -14.20 17.23
C PHE A 383 14.84 -14.51 16.21
N PHE A 384 13.70 -15.01 16.64
CA PHE A 384 12.62 -15.48 15.77
C PHE A 384 11.32 -14.65 15.89
N GLY A 385 11.34 -13.60 16.72
CA GLY A 385 10.21 -12.73 16.93
C GLY A 385 9.01 -13.39 17.64
N ILE A 386 7.85 -12.72 17.51
CA ILE A 386 6.60 -13.12 18.19
C ILE A 386 5.54 -13.66 17.23
N ALA A 387 5.79 -13.77 15.95
CA ALA A 387 4.86 -14.01 14.84
C ALA A 387 3.88 -12.84 14.57
N PRO A 388 3.38 -12.70 13.33
CA PRO A 388 2.43 -11.65 12.95
C PRO A 388 1.17 -11.65 13.81
N GLU A 389 0.62 -10.46 14.07
CA GLU A 389 -0.65 -10.25 14.80
C GLU A 389 -0.67 -10.76 16.26
N MET A 390 0.48 -11.15 16.79
CA MET A 390 0.59 -11.70 18.16
C MET A 390 0.93 -10.66 19.24
N GLN A 391 1.18 -9.39 18.84
CA GLN A 391 1.66 -8.35 19.76
C GLN A 391 0.75 -8.16 20.98
N LYS A 392 -0.57 -8.10 20.78
CA LYS A 392 -1.54 -7.93 21.87
C LYS A 392 -1.55 -9.15 22.80
N LYS A 393 -1.73 -10.34 22.23
CA LYS A 393 -1.84 -11.58 23.01
C LYS A 393 -0.58 -11.85 23.83
N ILE A 394 0.60 -11.79 23.22
CA ILE A 394 1.87 -12.05 23.89
C ILE A 394 2.19 -11.00 24.95
N SER A 395 1.88 -9.73 24.70
CA SER A 395 2.12 -8.68 25.70
C SER A 395 1.20 -8.78 26.90
N LEU A 396 -0.03 -9.28 26.75
CA LEU A 396 -0.97 -9.48 27.84
C LEU A 396 -0.73 -10.80 28.60
N GLU A 397 -0.54 -11.91 27.87
CA GLU A 397 -0.49 -13.24 28.50
C GLU A 397 0.92 -13.63 29.00
N LYS A 398 1.99 -13.20 28.32
CA LYS A 398 3.35 -13.62 28.63
C LYS A 398 4.21 -12.54 29.27
N TYR A 399 4.00 -11.28 28.87
CA TYR A 399 4.79 -10.14 29.31
C TYR A 399 3.91 -9.07 29.96
N GLU A 400 2.98 -9.49 30.81
CA GLU A 400 2.02 -8.62 31.50
C GLU A 400 2.71 -7.46 32.26
N ASN A 401 3.85 -7.73 32.90
CA ASN A 401 4.62 -6.73 33.64
C ASN A 401 5.50 -5.83 32.77
N LEU A 402 5.53 -6.06 31.43
CA LEU A 402 6.28 -5.20 30.54
C LEU A 402 5.46 -3.94 30.23
N ASP A 403 6.10 -2.77 30.42
CA ASP A 403 5.49 -1.49 30.11
C ASP A 403 5.54 -1.24 28.58
N VAL A 404 4.50 -1.71 27.89
CA VAL A 404 4.27 -1.61 26.43
C VAL A 404 2.79 -1.39 26.15
N PRO A 405 2.21 -0.27 26.58
CA PRO A 405 0.77 -0.04 26.47
C PRO A 405 0.27 -0.13 25.02
N SER A 406 1.00 0.40 24.06
CA SER A 406 0.60 0.35 22.65
C SER A 406 0.47 -1.08 22.11
N MET A 407 1.31 -2.00 22.57
CA MET A 407 1.27 -3.42 22.17
C MET A 407 0.13 -4.15 22.85
N LYS A 408 -0.15 -3.84 24.12
CA LYS A 408 -1.27 -4.40 24.88
C LYS A 408 -2.62 -3.98 24.31
N GLU A 409 -2.72 -2.77 23.80
CA GLU A 409 -3.90 -2.29 23.09
C GLU A 409 -4.04 -2.91 21.68
N GLY A 410 -2.97 -3.49 21.15
CA GLY A 410 -2.95 -4.05 19.79
C GLY A 410 -2.85 -2.99 18.69
N ARG A 411 -2.23 -1.84 19.00
CA ARG A 411 -2.03 -0.78 18.00
C ARG A 411 -1.17 -1.27 16.83
N SER A 412 -1.45 -0.77 15.64
CA SER A 412 -0.63 -1.01 14.45
C SER A 412 0.75 -0.36 14.61
N ILE A 413 1.81 -1.05 14.17
CA ILE A 413 3.20 -0.59 14.32
C ILE A 413 3.51 0.61 13.43
N HIS A 414 2.80 0.77 12.31
CA HIS A 414 3.01 1.84 11.31
C HIS A 414 4.47 1.96 10.85
N ASN A 415 5.18 0.84 10.76
CA ASN A 415 6.54 0.71 10.22
C ASN A 415 6.80 -0.75 9.87
N SER A 416 6.90 -1.06 8.57
CA SER A 416 7.09 -2.44 8.10
C SER A 416 8.42 -3.05 8.53
N TYR A 417 9.49 -2.26 8.66
CA TYR A 417 10.78 -2.78 9.09
C TYR A 417 10.75 -3.22 10.55
N LEU A 418 10.13 -2.40 11.42
CA LEU A 418 9.92 -2.76 12.82
C LEU A 418 8.91 -3.91 12.97
N ALA A 419 7.92 -3.99 12.09
CA ALA A 419 6.99 -5.12 12.06
C ALA A 419 7.70 -6.43 11.71
N VAL A 420 8.56 -6.44 10.69
CA VAL A 420 9.39 -7.63 10.36
C VAL A 420 10.31 -7.99 11.50
N LEU A 421 10.95 -6.99 12.13
CA LEU A 421 11.84 -7.19 13.26
C LEU A 421 11.08 -7.81 14.45
N LEU A 422 9.90 -7.30 14.79
CA LEU A 422 9.08 -7.82 15.88
C LEU A 422 8.56 -9.22 15.56
N TYR A 423 8.05 -9.44 14.35
CA TYR A 423 7.33 -10.67 14.02
C TYR A 423 8.24 -11.85 13.67
N TYR A 424 9.37 -11.60 12.99
CA TYR A 424 10.29 -12.63 12.52
C TYR A 424 11.69 -12.55 13.15
N GLY A 425 11.93 -11.57 14.02
CA GLY A 425 13.19 -11.36 14.70
C GLY A 425 14.34 -10.97 13.77
N VAL A 426 15.55 -11.02 14.31
CA VAL A 426 16.79 -10.77 13.56
C VAL A 426 16.95 -11.72 12.37
N VAL A 427 16.53 -13.00 12.52
CA VAL A 427 16.61 -13.99 11.44
C VAL A 427 15.77 -13.56 10.24
N GLY A 428 14.53 -13.12 10.43
CA GLY A 428 13.69 -12.61 9.35
C GLY A 428 14.27 -11.36 8.68
N VAL A 429 14.80 -10.42 9.47
CA VAL A 429 15.45 -9.22 8.95
C VAL A 429 16.69 -9.56 8.13
N LEU A 430 17.54 -10.49 8.58
CA LEU A 430 18.72 -10.93 7.84
C LEU A 430 18.36 -11.62 6.53
N VAL A 431 17.35 -12.50 6.53
CA VAL A 431 16.85 -13.14 5.30
C VAL A 431 16.37 -12.08 4.31
N LEU A 432 15.58 -11.11 4.77
CA LEU A 432 15.08 -10.03 3.92
C LEU A 432 16.21 -9.16 3.38
N ALA A 433 17.13 -8.73 4.25
CA ALA A 433 18.27 -7.90 3.88
C ALA A 433 19.18 -8.60 2.86
N ILE A 434 19.56 -9.85 3.13
CA ILE A 434 20.39 -10.65 2.21
C ILE A 434 19.67 -10.84 0.87
N GLY A 435 18.36 -11.12 0.88
CA GLY A 435 17.55 -11.25 -0.33
C GLY A 435 17.57 -9.97 -1.16
N VAL A 436 17.25 -8.83 -0.54
CA VAL A 436 17.23 -7.52 -1.19
C VAL A 436 18.64 -7.13 -1.71
N ILE A 437 19.68 -7.32 -0.91
CA ILE A 437 21.08 -7.03 -1.30
C ILE A 437 21.49 -7.87 -2.51
N ARG A 438 21.22 -9.17 -2.49
CA ARG A 438 21.57 -10.08 -3.60
C ARG A 438 20.83 -9.78 -4.90
N ILE A 439 19.69 -9.11 -4.82
CA ILE A 439 18.90 -8.68 -5.97
C ILE A 439 19.36 -7.31 -6.47
N LEU A 440 19.38 -6.32 -5.57
CA LEU A 440 19.60 -4.92 -5.95
C LEU A 440 21.04 -4.60 -6.29
N ILE A 441 22.04 -5.15 -5.57
CA ILE A 441 23.44 -4.80 -5.81
C ILE A 441 23.90 -5.17 -7.21
N PRO A 442 23.74 -6.42 -7.72
CA PRO A 442 24.14 -6.76 -9.07
C PRO A 442 23.46 -5.90 -10.13
N LEU A 443 22.19 -5.60 -9.90
CA LEU A 443 21.42 -4.77 -10.80
C LEU A 443 21.97 -3.33 -10.87
N LEU A 444 22.23 -2.71 -9.71
CA LEU A 444 22.80 -1.37 -9.64
C LEU A 444 24.20 -1.32 -10.29
N ILE A 445 25.03 -2.35 -10.06
CA ILE A 445 26.37 -2.46 -10.66
C ILE A 445 26.26 -2.58 -12.19
N ASN A 446 25.39 -3.44 -12.71
CA ASN A 446 25.19 -3.62 -14.13
C ASN A 446 24.69 -2.35 -14.80
N GLN A 447 23.69 -1.70 -14.19
CA GLN A 447 23.20 -0.42 -14.68
C GLN A 447 24.26 0.69 -14.60
N ALA A 448 25.07 0.69 -13.54
CA ALA A 448 26.19 1.62 -13.44
C ALA A 448 27.24 1.39 -14.52
N LYS A 449 27.46 0.16 -14.99
CA LYS A 449 28.36 -0.17 -16.10
C LYS A 449 27.78 0.25 -17.45
N ASP A 450 26.51 -0.03 -17.71
CA ASP A 450 25.85 0.20 -19.01
C ASP A 450 25.25 1.61 -19.14
N GLY A 451 25.17 2.36 -18.04
CA GLY A 451 24.48 3.65 -17.94
C GLY A 451 22.99 3.50 -17.64
N TYR A 452 22.43 4.52 -16.97
CA TYR A 452 21.00 4.51 -16.58
C TYR A 452 20.14 5.06 -17.69
N SER A 453 19.20 4.26 -18.18
CA SER A 453 18.13 4.73 -19.06
C SER A 453 17.07 5.52 -18.26
N PRO A 454 16.28 6.41 -18.89
CA PRO A 454 15.16 7.06 -18.21
C PRO A 454 14.16 6.07 -17.59
N LYS A 455 13.97 4.91 -18.21
CA LYS A 455 13.12 3.84 -17.70
C LYS A 455 13.69 3.22 -16.43
N SER A 456 14.99 2.92 -16.42
CA SER A 456 15.69 2.38 -15.25
C SER A 456 15.64 3.36 -14.08
N ILE A 457 15.91 4.64 -14.35
CA ILE A 457 15.86 5.69 -13.33
C ILE A 457 14.48 5.76 -12.66
N LEU A 458 13.42 5.76 -13.46
CA LEU A 458 12.06 5.81 -12.93
C LEU A 458 11.72 4.54 -12.14
N PHE A 459 12.13 3.37 -12.63
CA PHE A 459 11.91 2.09 -11.96
C PHE A 459 12.56 2.06 -10.56
N TYR A 460 13.82 2.50 -10.45
CA TYR A 460 14.49 2.61 -9.15
C TYR A 460 13.85 3.65 -8.23
N GLY A 461 13.38 4.76 -8.84
CA GLY A 461 12.60 5.75 -8.11
C GLY A 461 11.38 5.12 -7.42
N ILE A 462 10.63 4.31 -8.16
CA ILE A 462 9.45 3.59 -7.63
C ILE A 462 9.86 2.63 -6.50
N LEU A 463 10.91 1.81 -6.70
CA LEU A 463 11.39 0.89 -5.66
C LEU A 463 11.78 1.63 -4.37
N PHE A 464 12.46 2.76 -4.51
CA PHE A 464 12.88 3.56 -3.37
C PHE A 464 11.69 4.23 -2.67
N SER A 465 10.69 4.71 -3.43
CA SER A 465 9.43 5.22 -2.89
C SER A 465 8.72 4.19 -2.02
N LEU A 466 8.64 2.95 -2.49
CA LEU A 466 8.05 1.86 -1.71
C LEU A 466 8.84 1.57 -0.43
N ALA A 467 10.18 1.61 -0.49
CA ALA A 467 11.01 1.46 0.69
C ALA A 467 10.73 2.56 1.74
N VAL A 468 10.54 3.82 1.29
CA VAL A 468 10.14 4.93 2.19
C VAL A 468 8.72 4.74 2.71
N SER A 469 7.78 4.29 1.88
CA SER A 469 6.41 3.98 2.31
C SER A 469 6.38 2.91 3.41
N PHE A 470 7.23 1.90 3.31
CA PHE A 470 7.38 0.83 4.30
C PHE A 470 7.94 1.33 5.65
N PHE A 471 8.70 2.41 5.65
CA PHE A 471 9.13 3.05 6.89
C PHE A 471 7.98 3.79 7.60
N LEU A 472 7.00 4.24 6.84
CA LEU A 472 5.90 5.07 7.33
C LEU A 472 4.62 4.29 7.63
N GLU A 473 4.48 3.05 7.11
CA GLU A 473 3.28 2.22 7.29
C GLU A 473 3.64 0.73 7.43
N SER A 474 2.77 -0.03 8.10
CA SER A 474 2.94 -1.49 8.30
C SER A 474 2.34 -2.29 7.12
N ILE A 475 2.95 -2.17 5.97
CA ILE A 475 2.44 -2.72 4.72
C ILE A 475 2.88 -4.18 4.51
N PHE A 476 4.01 -4.59 5.11
CA PHE A 476 4.64 -5.89 4.80
C PHE A 476 3.94 -7.11 5.41
N VAL A 477 3.03 -6.93 6.35
CA VAL A 477 2.39 -8.02 7.11
C VAL A 477 0.98 -8.32 6.61
N ASN A 478 0.35 -7.36 5.97
CA ASN A 478 -0.96 -7.49 5.35
C ASN A 478 -0.76 -7.60 3.83
N ILE A 479 -1.61 -8.37 3.13
CA ILE A 479 -1.58 -8.42 1.66
C ILE A 479 -2.14 -7.10 1.12
N ASP A 480 -1.33 -6.08 1.16
CA ASP A 480 -1.66 -4.76 0.65
C ASP A 480 -1.06 -4.57 -0.75
N PHE A 481 -1.61 -3.62 -1.50
CA PHE A 481 -1.20 -3.32 -2.87
C PHE A 481 0.32 -3.10 -2.98
N GLU A 482 0.90 -2.34 -2.06
CA GLU A 482 2.31 -1.96 -2.06
C GLU A 482 3.24 -3.17 -1.84
N GLN A 483 2.86 -4.10 -0.97
CA GLN A 483 3.62 -5.34 -0.77
C GLN A 483 3.64 -6.17 -2.04
N ILE A 484 2.47 -6.39 -2.64
CA ILE A 484 2.34 -7.15 -3.87
C ILE A 484 3.06 -6.46 -5.01
N TYR A 485 2.95 -5.14 -5.07
CA TYR A 485 3.63 -4.34 -6.07
C TYR A 485 5.16 -4.42 -5.92
N LEU A 486 5.67 -4.35 -4.68
CA LEU A 486 7.10 -4.58 -4.41
C LEU A 486 7.55 -5.96 -4.89
N MET A 487 6.82 -7.02 -4.53
CA MET A 487 7.15 -8.38 -4.95
C MET A 487 7.12 -8.53 -6.47
N PHE A 488 6.14 -7.92 -7.13
CA PHE A 488 6.05 -7.88 -8.59
C PHE A 488 7.25 -7.17 -9.21
N LEU A 489 7.63 -5.99 -8.70
CA LEU A 489 8.81 -5.25 -9.17
C LEU A 489 10.11 -6.02 -8.93
N LEU A 490 10.28 -6.64 -7.78
CA LEU A 490 11.43 -7.48 -7.50
C LEU A 490 11.48 -8.68 -8.46
N GLY A 491 10.34 -9.29 -8.78
CA GLY A 491 10.24 -10.33 -9.81
C GLY A 491 10.76 -9.87 -11.17
N THR A 492 10.48 -8.61 -11.57
CA THR A 492 10.98 -8.05 -12.84
C THR A 492 12.50 -7.93 -12.87
N VAL A 493 13.10 -7.57 -11.74
CA VAL A 493 14.52 -7.28 -11.60
C VAL A 493 15.38 -8.53 -11.54
N MET A 494 14.86 -9.58 -10.89
CA MET A 494 15.61 -10.80 -10.60
C MET A 494 16.01 -11.58 -11.85
N GLU A 495 15.32 -11.40 -12.96
CA GLU A 495 15.59 -12.12 -14.20
C GLU A 495 16.60 -11.42 -15.12
N ASP A 496 16.69 -10.09 -15.06
CA ASP A 496 17.70 -9.34 -15.84
C ASP A 496 19.14 -9.74 -15.50
N THR A 497 19.35 -10.32 -14.31
CA THR A 497 20.67 -10.81 -13.91
C THR A 497 21.04 -12.15 -14.53
N LYS A 498 20.06 -12.95 -15.04
CA LYS A 498 20.31 -14.23 -15.69
C LYS A 498 20.74 -14.09 -17.17
N LEU A 499 20.12 -13.15 -17.88
CA LEU A 499 20.31 -13.00 -19.33
C LEU A 499 21.68 -12.44 -19.73
N LYS A 500 22.45 -11.85 -18.80
CA LYS A 500 23.79 -11.30 -19.06
C LYS A 500 24.96 -12.13 -18.52
N GLY A 501 24.69 -13.24 -17.85
CA GLY A 501 25.71 -14.12 -17.27
C GLY A 501 26.08 -15.35 -18.11
N ASP A 502 25.30 -15.64 -19.16
CA ASP A 502 25.44 -16.85 -19.98
C ASP A 502 25.83 -16.55 -21.47
N ASN A 503 26.39 -15.35 -21.77
CA ASN A 503 27.00 -15.03 -23.07
C ASN A 503 28.48 -14.75 -22.94
#